data_152434894f73416de5106bf84ecbbfcb
#
_entry.id   152434894f73416de5106bf84ecbbfcb
#
_cell.length_a   1.000
_cell.length_b   1.000
_cell.length_c   1.000
_cell.angle_alpha   90.00
_cell.angle_beta   90.00
_cell.angle_gamma   90.00
#
_symmetry.space_group_name_H-M   'P 1'
#
loop_
_entity.id
_entity.type
_entity.pdbx_description
1 polymer ?
#
loop_
_entity_poly.entity_id
_entity_poly.type
_entity_poly.pdbx_seq_one_letter_code
_entity_poly.pdbx_strand_id
1 'polypeptide(L)'
;MFKTRLPKLLIQALPIAILIFFLGSLSAIAQNTFGRTGQDGDRGREGRIGRDGQDLKIVIDGKPAAYNLSGTIGEDGEDGTSGRSASSCEPPYRPEYSLVGASGGRGGDGGNGGRGGNGGNATIFYTDIAALSQLEIRNAGAKGGRNGRGAIGGKGCECQESEWRIKYCIWETERRPFNDAKAAWQYSSKETRLCARSGNNYDYSSSEVSEYRKDNWLYRRTNKGVTRSDYYSCQSGRDGEPSNNGRNGETGMYGKVTLVPRLDIPAEINSDRATIAVAISKKVGLVKNIWVEKNGLSRLLRQSSDVPDTYTYLQDTARLFYRFDWAAKESPTALGVDRVEIGADVNVQNEIATIQYQIPGTLEYQVIPENNLQVVKITGGFDPSRISSLQVQKVSGISTENQLILSDHGNVRELLKDTQIEVQCLSKESATGVVASDYVKRRSITFKIPPKAEPSNGAIATSNIYSLPMGRYCSPWLRDSNNVAYQVAVKQTTKSGAVYDQNLNSTFVVGKN
;
A
#
# COMPACT_ATOMS: atom_id res chain seq x y z
N MET A 1 -15.81 13.82 -0.16
CA MET A 1 -15.72 12.50 0.53
C MET A 1 -15.66 11.40 -0.51
N PHE A 2 -14.48 11.05 -0.97
CA PHE A 2 -14.28 9.94 -1.90
C PHE A 2 -13.83 8.72 -1.10
N LYS A 3 -14.69 7.70 -1.03
CA LYS A 3 -14.35 6.35 -0.56
C LYS A 3 -13.78 5.57 -1.76
N THR A 4 -12.48 5.45 -1.83
CA THR A 4 -11.80 4.49 -2.70
C THR A 4 -11.97 3.09 -2.13
N ARG A 5 -12.68 2.23 -2.86
CA ARG A 5 -12.76 0.78 -2.61
C ARG A 5 -11.50 0.13 -3.17
N LEU A 6 -10.70 -0.48 -2.31
CA LEU A 6 -9.65 -1.43 -2.68
C LEU A 6 -10.27 -2.71 -3.27
N PRO A 7 -9.66 -3.30 -4.30
CA PRO A 7 -10.11 -4.59 -4.83
C PRO A 7 -9.72 -5.73 -3.85
N LYS A 8 -10.68 -6.62 -3.60
CA LYS A 8 -10.47 -7.88 -2.89
C LYS A 8 -9.52 -8.76 -3.70
N LEU A 9 -8.31 -9.00 -3.17
CA LEU A 9 -7.42 -10.05 -3.66
C LEU A 9 -8.04 -11.42 -3.33
N LEU A 10 -8.22 -12.22 -4.37
CA LEU A 10 -8.52 -13.65 -4.28
C LEU A 10 -7.36 -14.37 -3.57
N ILE A 11 -7.64 -14.93 -2.41
CA ILE A 11 -6.77 -15.94 -1.78
C ILE A 11 -7.05 -17.26 -2.49
N GLN A 12 -6.19 -17.64 -3.41
CA GLN A 12 -6.13 -18.99 -3.94
C GLN A 12 -5.50 -19.89 -2.88
N ALA A 13 -6.26 -20.90 -2.43
CA ALA A 13 -5.79 -21.98 -1.59
C ALA A 13 -4.76 -22.81 -2.37
N LEU A 14 -3.48 -22.76 -1.94
CA LEU A 14 -2.46 -23.73 -2.33
C LEU A 14 -2.59 -24.96 -1.43
N PRO A 15 -2.46 -26.17 -1.96
CA PRO A 15 -2.49 -27.40 -1.18
C PRO A 15 -1.24 -27.49 -0.29
N ILE A 16 -1.48 -27.83 0.99
CA ILE A 16 -0.45 -28.12 1.98
C ILE A 16 0.28 -29.37 1.51
N ALA A 17 1.45 -29.18 0.91
CA ALA A 17 2.40 -30.28 0.71
C ALA A 17 2.99 -30.63 2.08
N ILE A 18 2.69 -31.84 2.54
CA ILE A 18 3.23 -32.46 3.75
C ILE A 18 4.74 -32.62 3.55
N LEU A 19 5.51 -31.68 4.12
CA LEU A 19 6.94 -31.80 4.23
C LEU A 19 7.24 -32.66 5.47
N ILE A 20 7.36 -33.98 5.28
CA ILE A 20 7.90 -34.89 6.27
C ILE A 20 9.38 -34.54 6.42
N PHE A 21 9.68 -33.65 7.34
CA PHE A 21 11.04 -33.45 7.80
C PHE A 21 11.46 -34.70 8.57
N PHE A 22 12.43 -35.43 8.05
CA PHE A 22 13.25 -36.36 8.77
C PHE A 22 13.74 -35.66 10.05
N LEU A 23 13.10 -35.95 11.16
CA LEU A 23 13.64 -35.79 12.49
C LEU A 23 14.75 -36.83 12.66
N GLY A 24 15.90 -36.54 12.03
CA GLY A 24 17.14 -37.10 12.52
C GLY A 24 17.26 -36.68 13.98
N SER A 25 17.11 -37.61 14.89
CA SER A 25 17.43 -37.46 16.29
C SER A 25 18.92 -37.14 16.42
N LEU A 26 19.26 -35.86 16.21
CA LEU A 26 20.44 -35.27 16.81
C LEU A 26 20.23 -35.40 18.32
N SER A 27 20.88 -36.40 18.91
CA SER A 27 21.07 -36.46 20.35
C SER A 27 21.65 -35.11 20.74
N ALA A 28 20.82 -34.20 21.22
CA ALA A 28 21.28 -32.98 21.84
C ALA A 28 22.09 -33.42 23.05
N ILE A 29 23.41 -33.50 22.89
CA ILE A 29 24.32 -33.59 24.02
C ILE A 29 23.97 -32.37 24.88
N ALA A 30 23.40 -32.62 26.05
CA ALA A 30 23.04 -31.58 26.98
C ALA A 30 24.32 -30.86 27.37
N GLN A 31 24.63 -29.76 26.66
CA GLN A 31 25.74 -28.90 26.96
C GLN A 31 25.33 -28.02 28.12
N ASN A 32 25.99 -28.20 29.28
CA ASN A 32 25.74 -27.37 30.45
C ASN A 32 26.42 -26.00 30.28
N THR A 33 25.59 -24.96 30.30
CA THR A 33 26.07 -23.59 30.21
C THR A 33 26.59 -23.14 31.58
N PHE A 34 27.79 -22.54 31.62
CA PHE A 34 28.29 -21.86 32.80
C PHE A 34 28.31 -20.36 32.60
N GLY A 35 28.12 -19.62 33.71
CA GLY A 35 27.95 -18.17 33.68
C GLY A 35 26.52 -17.73 33.45
N ARG A 36 26.30 -16.43 33.46
CA ARG A 36 25.03 -15.77 33.16
C ARG A 36 25.20 -14.94 31.89
N THR A 37 24.29 -15.10 30.96
CA THR A 37 24.25 -14.34 29.70
C THR A 37 24.23 -12.84 29.98
N GLY A 38 25.02 -12.09 29.25
CA GLY A 38 25.03 -10.64 29.29
C GLY A 38 23.68 -10.07 28.78
N GLN A 39 23.28 -8.95 29.35
CA GLN A 39 22.08 -8.23 28.89
C GLN A 39 22.41 -7.45 27.63
N ASP A 40 21.45 -7.38 26.69
CA ASP A 40 21.57 -6.54 25.53
C ASP A 40 21.59 -5.06 25.93
N GLY A 41 22.27 -4.24 25.14
CA GLY A 41 22.26 -2.81 25.29
C GLY A 41 20.95 -2.20 24.78
N ASP A 42 20.56 -1.09 25.39
CA ASP A 42 19.37 -0.35 25.00
C ASP A 42 19.61 0.40 23.68
N ARG A 43 18.57 0.45 22.85
CA ARG A 43 18.56 1.27 21.63
C ARG A 43 18.58 2.76 21.98
N GLY A 44 19.38 3.56 21.28
CA GLY A 44 19.34 5.01 21.34
C GLY A 44 17.99 5.58 20.93
N ARG A 45 17.56 6.64 21.56
CA ARG A 45 16.31 7.33 21.22
C ARG A 45 16.44 8.02 19.87
N GLU A 46 15.33 8.09 19.15
CA GLU A 46 15.25 8.85 17.90
C GLU A 46 15.22 10.35 18.20
N GLY A 47 15.91 11.15 17.38
CA GLY A 47 15.86 12.60 17.45
C GLY A 47 14.47 13.12 17.05
N ARG A 48 14.03 14.18 17.69
CA ARG A 48 12.76 14.83 17.36
C ARG A 48 12.86 15.57 16.03
N ILE A 49 11.75 15.60 15.31
CA ILE A 49 11.60 16.37 14.07
C ILE A 49 11.68 17.87 14.37
N GLY A 50 12.42 18.62 13.55
CA GLY A 50 12.45 20.08 13.60
C GLY A 50 11.08 20.67 13.28
N ARG A 51 10.79 21.83 13.81
CA ARG A 51 9.54 22.55 13.54
C ARG A 51 9.61 23.21 12.18
N ASP A 52 8.49 23.17 11.43
CA ASP A 52 8.34 23.91 10.19
C ASP A 52 8.31 25.42 10.47
N GLY A 53 8.75 26.22 9.51
CA GLY A 53 8.61 27.67 9.49
C GLY A 53 7.14 28.08 9.38
N GLN A 54 6.81 29.27 9.85
CA GLN A 54 5.45 29.78 9.77
C GLN A 54 5.14 30.35 8.39
N ASP A 55 3.93 30.08 7.89
CA ASP A 55 3.41 30.71 6.68
C ASP A 55 3.08 32.18 6.96
N LEU A 56 3.43 33.07 6.03
CA LEU A 56 3.22 34.48 6.22
C LEU A 56 2.67 35.17 4.96
N LYS A 57 1.73 36.10 5.17
CA LYS A 57 1.27 37.04 4.17
C LYS A 57 1.94 38.39 4.43
N ILE A 58 2.69 38.87 3.44
CA ILE A 58 3.52 40.08 3.53
C ILE A 58 2.96 41.12 2.57
N VAL A 59 2.65 42.30 3.06
CA VAL A 59 2.31 43.43 2.23
C VAL A 59 3.50 44.39 2.25
N ILE A 60 4.04 44.73 1.07
CA ILE A 60 5.22 45.58 0.95
C ILE A 60 4.79 47.03 0.77
N ASP A 61 5.33 47.92 1.62
CA ASP A 61 5.14 49.38 1.58
C ASP A 61 6.37 50.13 1.03
N GLY A 62 7.33 49.43 0.45
CA GLY A 62 8.57 50.00 -0.07
C GLY A 62 9.66 50.23 0.97
N LYS A 63 9.42 49.88 2.25
CA LYS A 63 10.44 49.96 3.30
C LYS A 63 11.23 48.68 3.41
N PRO A 64 12.51 48.77 3.80
CA PRO A 64 13.29 47.56 4.08
C PRO A 64 12.65 46.72 5.18
N ALA A 65 12.47 45.40 4.91
CA ALA A 65 11.92 44.43 5.86
C ALA A 65 12.64 43.09 5.73
N ALA A 66 12.73 42.37 6.84
CA ALA A 66 13.33 41.03 6.88
C ALA A 66 12.42 40.05 7.63
N TYR A 67 12.20 38.89 7.04
CA TYR A 67 11.37 37.83 7.61
C TYR A 67 12.13 36.50 7.62
N ASN A 68 12.16 35.85 8.78
CA ASN A 68 12.73 34.52 8.91
C ASN A 68 11.61 33.49 9.07
N LEU A 69 11.39 32.74 8.02
CA LEU A 69 10.41 31.68 7.90
C LEU A 69 11.09 30.30 7.80
N SER A 70 12.39 30.23 8.16
CA SER A 70 13.13 28.97 8.07
C SER A 70 12.62 27.93 9.07
N GLY A 71 12.71 26.67 8.71
CA GLY A 71 12.47 25.58 9.62
C GLY A 71 13.53 25.50 10.73
N THR A 72 13.30 24.70 11.75
CA THR A 72 14.29 24.41 12.81
C THR A 72 15.01 23.09 12.57
N ILE A 73 16.25 22.97 13.05
CA ILE A 73 17.06 21.77 12.91
C ILE A 73 16.40 20.59 13.63
N GLY A 74 16.46 19.40 13.03
CA GLY A 74 16.07 18.16 13.69
C GLY A 74 17.07 17.80 14.80
N GLU A 75 16.59 17.17 15.87
CA GLU A 75 17.46 16.72 16.97
C GLU A 75 18.29 15.52 16.52
N ASP A 76 19.50 15.39 17.09
CA ASP A 76 20.36 14.23 16.87
C ASP A 76 19.73 12.98 17.52
N GLY A 77 19.93 11.82 16.92
CA GLY A 77 19.64 10.53 17.53
C GLY A 77 20.64 10.21 18.63
N GLU A 78 20.19 9.57 19.69
CA GLU A 78 21.08 9.13 20.79
C GLU A 78 21.86 7.88 20.38
N ASP A 79 23.07 7.74 20.95
CA ASP A 79 23.86 6.52 20.80
C ASP A 79 23.19 5.35 21.52
N GLY A 80 23.32 4.14 21.00
CA GLY A 80 22.96 2.92 21.69
C GLY A 80 23.89 2.65 22.87
N THR A 81 23.44 1.87 23.84
CA THR A 81 24.29 1.45 24.97
C THR A 81 24.97 0.12 24.68
N SER A 82 26.20 -0.05 25.24
CA SER A 82 26.93 -1.30 25.05
C SER A 82 26.23 -2.48 25.72
N GLY A 83 26.26 -3.63 25.07
CA GLY A 83 25.84 -4.88 25.66
C GLY A 83 26.71 -5.23 26.86
N ARG A 84 26.14 -5.84 27.87
CA ARG A 84 26.87 -6.28 29.06
C ARG A 84 27.59 -7.59 28.76
N SER A 85 28.80 -7.72 29.30
CA SER A 85 29.50 -8.98 29.27
C SER A 85 28.79 -10.04 30.11
N ALA A 86 28.96 -11.29 29.75
CA ALA A 86 28.56 -12.41 30.59
C ALA A 86 29.21 -12.29 31.98
N SER A 87 28.53 -12.80 32.99
CA SER A 87 28.97 -12.73 34.39
C SER A 87 29.04 -14.11 35.04
N SER A 88 29.69 -14.20 36.21
CA SER A 88 29.86 -15.47 36.93
C SER A 88 30.51 -16.54 36.05
N CYS A 89 31.56 -16.17 35.31
CA CYS A 89 32.24 -17.00 34.32
C CYS A 89 33.23 -17.99 34.95
N GLU A 90 32.88 -18.58 36.06
CA GLU A 90 33.69 -19.60 36.72
C GLU A 90 33.19 -21.01 36.33
N PRO A 91 33.85 -21.70 35.39
CA PRO A 91 33.43 -23.05 35.03
C PRO A 91 33.75 -24.04 36.17
N PRO A 92 32.92 -25.07 36.39
CA PRO A 92 33.24 -26.16 37.29
C PRO A 92 34.52 -26.87 36.79
N TYR A 93 35.38 -27.26 37.72
CA TYR A 93 36.65 -27.90 37.39
C TYR A 93 36.42 -29.30 36.77
N ARG A 94 36.71 -29.42 35.49
CA ARG A 94 36.66 -30.68 34.69
C ARG A 94 35.47 -31.58 35.01
N PRO A 95 34.26 -31.17 34.81
CA PRO A 95 33.07 -31.96 35.11
C PRO A 95 32.92 -33.17 34.16
N GLU A 96 32.00 -34.10 34.48
CA GLU A 96 31.68 -35.28 33.65
C GLU A 96 30.68 -34.97 32.51
N TYR A 97 30.75 -33.74 31.94
CA TYR A 97 29.98 -33.27 30.83
C TYR A 97 30.68 -32.09 30.14
N SER A 98 30.38 -31.88 28.88
CA SER A 98 30.91 -30.74 28.14
C SER A 98 30.25 -29.43 28.59
N LEU A 99 31.00 -28.35 28.51
CA LEU A 99 30.60 -27.02 28.94
C LEU A 99 30.47 -26.06 27.76
N VAL A 100 29.53 -25.09 27.87
CA VAL A 100 29.43 -23.94 26.99
C VAL A 100 29.41 -22.68 27.85
N GLY A 101 30.23 -21.70 27.54
CA GLY A 101 30.20 -20.40 28.21
C GLY A 101 28.95 -19.62 27.86
N ALA A 102 28.42 -18.87 28.82
CA ALA A 102 27.33 -17.93 28.57
C ALA A 102 27.79 -16.84 27.59
N SER A 103 26.89 -16.42 26.68
CA SER A 103 27.18 -15.38 25.69
C SER A 103 27.08 -13.98 26.28
N GLY A 104 27.84 -13.03 25.71
CA GLY A 104 27.68 -11.61 25.97
C GLY A 104 26.37 -11.08 25.36
N GLY A 105 25.87 -9.97 25.88
CA GLY A 105 24.73 -9.25 25.35
C GLY A 105 25.09 -8.48 24.07
N ARG A 106 24.15 -8.35 23.13
CA ARG A 106 24.28 -7.54 21.93
C ARG A 106 24.39 -6.06 22.29
N GLY A 107 25.10 -5.24 21.51
CA GLY A 107 25.06 -3.80 21.61
C GLY A 107 23.67 -3.25 21.23
N GLY A 108 23.30 -2.08 21.73
CA GLY A 108 22.10 -1.37 21.35
C GLY A 108 22.27 -0.60 20.03
N ASP A 109 21.27 -0.60 19.15
CA ASP A 109 21.30 0.18 17.92
C ASP A 109 21.30 1.69 18.22
N GLY A 110 21.95 2.51 17.39
CA GLY A 110 21.84 3.96 17.45
C GLY A 110 20.46 4.45 17.03
N GLY A 111 19.99 5.54 17.62
CA GLY A 111 18.76 6.23 17.25
C GLY A 111 18.89 6.96 15.90
N ASN A 112 17.82 7.08 15.15
CA ASN A 112 17.80 7.91 13.95
C ASN A 112 17.81 9.39 14.33
N GLY A 113 18.48 10.24 13.53
CA GLY A 113 18.35 11.69 13.63
C GLY A 113 16.96 12.14 13.19
N GLY A 114 16.43 13.17 13.84
CA GLY A 114 15.17 13.79 13.49
C GLY A 114 15.25 14.54 12.15
N ARG A 115 14.21 14.52 11.35
CA ARG A 115 14.10 15.33 10.12
C ARG A 115 14.18 16.83 10.46
N GLY A 116 14.82 17.64 9.64
CA GLY A 116 14.74 19.10 9.71
C GLY A 116 13.35 19.59 9.32
N GLY A 117 12.90 20.68 9.96
CA GLY A 117 11.64 21.36 9.61
C GLY A 117 11.71 21.98 8.22
N ASN A 118 10.58 22.05 7.52
CA ASN A 118 10.45 22.75 6.25
C ASN A 118 10.47 24.27 6.48
N GLY A 119 10.83 25.04 5.47
CA GLY A 119 10.59 26.48 5.44
C GLY A 119 9.10 26.80 5.32
N GLY A 120 8.66 27.91 5.91
CA GLY A 120 7.30 28.43 5.79
C GLY A 120 7.05 29.07 4.43
N ASN A 121 5.80 29.08 3.99
CA ASN A 121 5.39 29.69 2.75
C ASN A 121 5.25 31.22 2.90
N ALA A 122 5.64 31.97 1.87
CA ALA A 122 5.47 33.43 1.82
C ALA A 122 4.52 33.80 0.69
N THR A 123 3.44 34.55 0.99
CA THR A 123 2.62 35.23 -0.01
C THR A 123 2.89 36.70 0.07
N ILE A 124 3.48 37.28 -0.98
CA ILE A 124 3.96 38.66 -1.01
C ILE A 124 3.07 39.49 -1.92
N PHE A 125 2.42 40.49 -1.33
CA PHE A 125 1.58 41.46 -2.01
C PHE A 125 2.39 42.75 -2.26
N TYR A 126 2.40 43.23 -3.49
CA TYR A 126 3.12 44.42 -3.86
C TYR A 126 2.42 45.17 -4.99
N THR A 127 2.65 46.47 -5.09
CA THR A 127 2.15 47.34 -6.19
C THR A 127 3.29 47.78 -7.10
N ASP A 128 4.51 47.84 -6.57
CA ASP A 128 5.71 48.17 -7.33
C ASP A 128 6.74 47.04 -7.19
N ILE A 129 7.16 46.48 -8.31
CA ILE A 129 8.13 45.36 -8.35
C ILE A 129 9.50 45.81 -7.79
N ALA A 130 9.87 47.07 -7.91
CA ALA A 130 11.13 47.58 -7.38
C ALA A 130 11.20 47.50 -5.85
N ALA A 131 10.05 47.54 -5.17
CA ALA A 131 9.97 47.40 -3.71
C ALA A 131 10.40 45.99 -3.22
N LEU A 132 10.33 44.95 -4.06
CA LEU A 132 10.80 43.62 -3.72
C LEU A 132 12.30 43.59 -3.37
N SER A 133 13.11 44.45 -3.96
CA SER A 133 14.55 44.52 -3.70
C SER A 133 14.90 44.98 -2.27
N GLN A 134 13.94 45.52 -1.53
CA GLN A 134 14.08 45.94 -0.13
C GLN A 134 13.69 44.81 0.85
N LEU A 135 13.13 43.70 0.35
CA LEU A 135 12.64 42.62 1.15
C LEU A 135 13.68 41.48 1.27
N GLU A 136 14.00 41.11 2.50
CA GLU A 136 14.78 39.91 2.81
C GLU A 136 13.87 38.82 3.32
N ILE A 137 13.94 37.61 2.71
CA ILE A 137 13.20 36.43 3.14
C ILE A 137 14.18 35.28 3.29
N ARG A 138 14.05 34.55 4.39
CA ARG A 138 14.72 33.26 4.64
C ARG A 138 13.65 32.24 4.91
N ASN A 139 13.43 31.33 3.97
CA ASN A 139 12.45 30.25 4.08
C ASN A 139 13.03 28.89 3.71
N ALA A 140 14.32 28.72 3.97
CA ALA A 140 14.98 27.44 3.79
C ALA A 140 14.46 26.38 4.78
N GLY A 141 14.42 25.15 4.34
CA GLY A 141 14.29 24.02 5.26
C GLY A 141 15.57 23.81 6.05
N ALA A 142 15.45 23.37 7.27
CA ALA A 142 16.58 23.14 8.17
C ALA A 142 17.20 21.75 7.96
N LYS A 143 18.45 21.60 8.41
CA LYS A 143 19.15 20.31 8.38
C LYS A 143 18.49 19.31 9.31
N GLY A 144 18.49 18.04 8.94
CA GLY A 144 18.15 16.95 9.85
C GLY A 144 19.23 16.74 10.91
N GLY A 145 18.88 16.10 12.01
CA GLY A 145 19.78 15.68 13.07
C GLY A 145 20.71 14.56 12.60
N ARG A 146 21.82 14.40 13.28
CA ARG A 146 22.76 13.30 13.03
C ARG A 146 22.21 12.00 13.59
N ASN A 147 22.67 10.90 13.05
CA ASN A 147 22.37 9.58 13.59
C ASN A 147 23.14 9.32 14.89
N GLY A 148 22.56 8.59 15.81
CA GLY A 148 23.25 7.95 16.92
C GLY A 148 24.10 6.78 16.43
N ARG A 149 25.14 6.45 17.18
CA ARG A 149 26.04 5.33 16.90
C ARG A 149 25.48 4.05 17.51
N GLY A 150 25.64 2.94 16.82
CA GLY A 150 25.45 1.62 17.40
C GLY A 150 26.58 1.28 18.37
N ALA A 151 26.27 0.54 19.39
CA ALA A 151 27.21 0.17 20.45
C ALA A 151 27.82 -1.22 20.24
N ILE A 152 28.92 -1.48 20.94
CA ILE A 152 29.58 -2.80 20.92
C ILE A 152 28.82 -3.80 21.81
N GLY A 153 28.94 -5.07 21.49
CA GLY A 153 28.43 -6.15 22.34
C GLY A 153 29.37 -6.43 23.52
N GLY A 154 28.84 -7.12 24.51
CA GLY A 154 29.60 -7.60 25.68
C GLY A 154 30.36 -8.88 25.37
N LYS A 155 31.34 -9.22 26.17
CA LYS A 155 32.12 -10.46 26.02
C LYS A 155 31.37 -11.66 26.58
N GLY A 156 31.53 -12.81 25.94
CA GLY A 156 31.09 -14.10 26.48
C GLY A 156 32.03 -14.64 27.54
N CYS A 157 31.63 -15.70 28.22
CA CYS A 157 32.52 -16.41 29.18
C CYS A 157 33.53 -17.23 28.41
N GLU A 158 34.81 -17.06 28.76
CA GLU A 158 35.91 -17.81 28.16
C GLU A 158 36.17 -19.13 28.91
N CYS A 159 36.51 -20.16 28.15
CA CYS A 159 36.94 -21.43 28.72
C CYS A 159 38.42 -21.33 29.15
N GLN A 160 38.74 -21.77 30.38
CA GLN A 160 40.11 -21.88 30.84
C GLN A 160 40.85 -23.08 30.19
N GLU A 161 40.13 -24.15 29.97
CA GLU A 161 40.61 -25.34 29.28
C GLU A 161 39.60 -25.71 28.18
N SER A 162 40.09 -25.98 26.98
CA SER A 162 39.23 -26.36 25.84
C SER A 162 38.76 -27.81 25.91
N GLU A 163 39.57 -28.67 26.49
CA GLU A 163 39.29 -30.13 26.52
C GLU A 163 39.89 -30.76 27.80
N TRP A 164 39.23 -31.75 28.33
CA TRP A 164 39.71 -32.59 29.41
C TRP A 164 39.25 -34.01 29.24
N ARG A 165 39.96 -34.89 29.97
CA ARG A 165 39.66 -36.33 29.97
C ARG A 165 39.37 -36.79 31.40
N ILE A 166 38.39 -37.60 31.56
CA ILE A 166 38.04 -38.29 32.81
C ILE A 166 38.33 -39.77 32.64
N LYS A 167 39.19 -40.28 33.50
CA LYS A 167 39.61 -41.68 33.50
C LYS A 167 38.93 -42.43 34.64
N TYR A 168 38.40 -43.57 34.34
CA TYR A 168 37.85 -44.51 35.30
C TYR A 168 38.74 -45.74 35.37
N CYS A 169 39.15 -46.08 36.60
CA CYS A 169 40.04 -47.23 36.86
C CYS A 169 39.25 -48.34 37.57
N ILE A 170 39.71 -49.55 37.34
CA ILE A 170 39.29 -50.70 38.14
C ILE A 170 40.14 -50.75 39.39
N TRP A 171 39.48 -50.81 40.52
CA TRP A 171 40.10 -51.03 41.81
C TRP A 171 39.69 -52.40 42.29
N GLU A 172 40.67 -53.26 42.55
CA GLU A 172 40.47 -54.53 43.20
C GLU A 172 40.85 -54.42 44.65
N THR A 173 40.00 -54.87 45.52
CA THR A 173 40.22 -54.87 46.96
C THR A 173 40.34 -56.31 47.42
N GLU A 174 41.46 -56.60 48.05
CA GLU A 174 41.75 -57.85 48.71
C GLU A 174 41.78 -57.58 50.22
N ARG A 175 41.53 -58.61 51.01
CA ARG A 175 41.57 -58.50 52.46
C ARG A 175 42.31 -59.69 53.07
N ARG A 176 42.92 -59.52 54.23
CA ARG A 176 43.48 -60.59 55.07
C ARG A 176 43.24 -60.27 56.54
N PRO A 177 43.25 -61.23 57.47
CA PRO A 177 43.21 -61.00 58.90
C PRO A 177 44.35 -60.06 59.30
N PHE A 178 44.08 -59.05 60.13
CA PHE A 178 45.07 -58.07 60.51
C PHE A 178 46.20 -58.70 61.37
N ASN A 179 45.82 -59.66 62.24
CA ASN A 179 46.70 -60.32 63.18
C ASN A 179 47.51 -61.46 62.60
N ASP A 180 47.32 -61.85 61.34
CA ASP A 180 47.99 -62.90 60.62
C ASP A 180 48.68 -62.40 59.35
N ALA A 181 49.91 -61.94 59.50
CA ALA A 181 50.67 -61.41 58.38
C ALA A 181 51.07 -62.43 57.32
N LYS A 182 50.94 -63.77 57.64
CA LYS A 182 51.21 -64.84 56.71
C LYS A 182 49.99 -65.32 55.96
N ALA A 183 48.78 -64.90 56.35
CA ALA A 183 47.53 -65.25 55.62
C ALA A 183 47.54 -64.72 54.19
N ALA A 184 47.11 -65.56 53.26
CA ALA A 184 46.97 -65.16 51.86
C ALA A 184 45.90 -64.05 51.72
N TRP A 185 46.12 -63.10 50.81
CA TRP A 185 45.14 -62.09 50.45
C TRP A 185 43.94 -62.80 49.80
N GLN A 186 42.74 -62.44 50.26
CA GLN A 186 41.48 -62.95 49.73
C GLN A 186 40.78 -61.81 48.95
N TYR A 187 40.29 -62.12 47.75
CA TYR A 187 39.50 -61.17 46.98
C TYR A 187 38.28 -60.73 47.79
N SER A 188 38.02 -59.46 47.83
CA SER A 188 36.91 -58.85 48.55
C SER A 188 35.93 -58.16 47.60
N SER A 189 36.38 -57.31 46.71
CA SER A 189 35.55 -56.56 45.81
C SER A 189 36.31 -56.01 44.62
N LYS A 190 35.54 -55.74 43.56
CA LYS A 190 36.02 -55.03 42.38
C LYS A 190 35.04 -53.87 42.12
N GLU A 191 35.55 -52.70 41.96
CA GLU A 191 34.76 -51.49 41.69
C GLU A 191 35.43 -50.64 40.62
N THR A 192 34.61 -49.94 39.85
CA THR A 192 35.08 -48.90 38.92
C THR A 192 34.86 -47.56 39.55
N ARG A 193 35.95 -46.80 39.72
CA ARG A 193 35.90 -45.44 40.27
C ARG A 193 36.69 -44.48 39.39
N LEU A 194 36.28 -43.19 39.44
CA LEU A 194 37.04 -42.13 38.87
C LEU A 194 38.44 -42.12 39.49
N CYS A 195 39.50 -42.21 38.65
CA CYS A 195 40.90 -42.22 39.12
C CYS A 195 41.70 -40.98 38.66
N ALA A 196 41.31 -40.30 37.61
CA ALA A 196 42.00 -39.09 37.19
C ALA A 196 41.06 -38.16 36.42
N ARG A 197 41.29 -36.86 36.58
CA ARG A 197 40.80 -35.77 35.75
C ARG A 197 42.03 -35.07 35.19
N SER A 198 42.33 -35.27 33.90
CA SER A 198 43.55 -34.71 33.28
C SER A 198 43.17 -33.78 32.12
N GLY A 199 43.78 -32.57 32.03
CA GLY A 199 43.87 -31.78 30.82
C GLY A 199 44.85 -32.40 29.84
N ASN A 200 45.18 -31.68 28.76
CA ASN A 200 46.09 -32.17 27.72
C ASN A 200 47.37 -32.79 28.28
N ASN A 201 47.59 -34.07 27.97
CA ASN A 201 48.89 -34.77 28.13
C ASN A 201 49.37 -35.17 29.52
N TYR A 202 48.60 -35.85 30.35
CA TYR A 202 49.18 -36.70 31.38
C TYR A 202 48.62 -38.13 31.28
N ASP A 203 49.48 -39.07 30.88
CA ASP A 203 49.18 -40.49 31.04
C ASP A 203 49.43 -40.90 32.49
N TYR A 204 48.37 -41.34 33.13
CA TYR A 204 48.43 -41.94 34.47
C TYR A 204 48.91 -43.36 34.33
N SER A 205 50.17 -43.61 34.59
CA SER A 205 50.74 -44.95 34.70
C SER A 205 51.24 -45.15 36.11
N SER A 206 50.37 -45.60 37.01
CA SER A 206 50.86 -46.20 38.24
C SER A 206 49.78 -47.12 38.85
N SER A 207 50.17 -48.30 39.15
CA SER A 207 49.47 -49.17 40.06
C SER A 207 49.56 -48.60 41.46
N GLU A 208 48.62 -47.73 41.81
CA GLU A 208 48.54 -47.19 43.15
C GLU A 208 48.01 -48.29 44.06
N VAL A 209 48.76 -48.64 45.07
CA VAL A 209 48.35 -49.64 46.09
C VAL A 209 48.16 -48.89 47.39
N SER A 210 46.98 -48.99 47.96
CA SER A 210 46.68 -48.44 49.27
C SER A 210 46.26 -49.53 50.23
N GLU A 211 46.80 -49.51 51.41
CA GLU A 211 46.41 -50.45 52.46
C GLU A 211 45.69 -49.65 53.57
N TYR A 212 44.60 -50.20 54.08
CA TYR A 212 43.88 -49.63 55.20
C TYR A 212 43.29 -50.72 56.08
N ARG A 213 43.17 -50.41 57.35
CA ARG A 213 42.58 -51.31 58.33
C ARG A 213 41.13 -50.93 58.59
N LYS A 214 40.25 -51.93 58.58
CA LYS A 214 38.89 -51.81 59.03
C LYS A 214 38.52 -53.06 59.81
N ASP A 215 38.08 -52.87 61.06
CA ASP A 215 37.84 -53.93 61.99
C ASP A 215 39.06 -54.86 62.17
N ASN A 216 38.91 -56.14 62.15
CA ASN A 216 40.00 -57.13 62.25
C ASN A 216 40.66 -57.50 60.91
N TRP A 217 40.42 -56.70 59.88
CA TRP A 217 40.89 -56.97 58.52
C TRP A 217 41.81 -55.87 58.04
N LEU A 218 42.89 -56.29 57.37
CA LEU A 218 43.72 -55.42 56.56
C LEU A 218 43.23 -55.53 55.10
N TYR A 219 42.94 -54.39 54.51
CA TYR A 219 42.52 -54.31 53.13
C TYR A 219 43.64 -53.74 52.28
N ARG A 220 43.85 -54.33 51.12
CA ARG A 220 44.74 -53.80 50.08
C ARG A 220 43.90 -53.45 48.89
N ARG A 221 43.94 -52.21 48.47
CA ARG A 221 43.31 -51.76 47.27
C ARG A 221 44.35 -51.49 46.22
N THR A 222 44.22 -52.16 45.04
CA THR A 222 45.15 -52.05 43.93
C THR A 222 44.46 -51.50 42.71
N ASN A 223 45.00 -50.46 42.08
CA ASN A 223 44.54 -49.96 40.79
C ASN A 223 45.03 -50.94 39.69
N LYS A 224 44.13 -51.55 38.95
CA LYS A 224 44.42 -52.48 37.85
C LYS A 224 44.47 -51.82 36.47
N GLY A 225 44.34 -50.50 36.43
CA GLY A 225 44.43 -49.70 35.20
C GLY A 225 43.15 -49.06 34.77
N VAL A 226 43.24 -48.28 33.72
CA VAL A 226 42.12 -47.51 33.16
C VAL A 226 41.22 -48.44 32.33
N THR A 227 39.93 -48.45 32.62
CA THR A 227 38.90 -49.21 31.87
C THR A 227 38.13 -48.35 30.88
N ARG A 228 37.95 -47.08 31.20
CA ARG A 228 37.18 -46.13 30.37
C ARG A 228 37.82 -44.76 30.48
N SER A 229 37.83 -44.04 29.34
CA SER A 229 38.22 -42.65 29.27
C SER A 229 37.16 -41.87 28.50
N ASP A 230 36.56 -40.92 29.16
CA ASP A 230 35.56 -40.03 28.54
C ASP A 230 36.22 -38.71 28.26
N TYR A 231 35.91 -38.14 27.09
CA TYR A 231 36.42 -36.86 26.61
C TYR A 231 35.34 -35.84 26.67
N TYR A 232 35.65 -34.68 27.18
CA TYR A 232 34.77 -33.56 27.31
C TYR A 232 35.43 -32.30 26.79
N SER A 233 34.65 -31.34 26.38
CA SER A 233 35.13 -30.08 25.83
C SER A 233 34.43 -28.89 26.46
N CYS A 234 35.10 -27.75 26.41
CA CYS A 234 34.51 -26.46 26.72
C CYS A 234 34.53 -25.57 25.49
N GLN A 235 33.38 -25.01 25.15
CA GLN A 235 33.24 -24.00 24.14
C GLN A 235 33.00 -22.64 24.80
N SER A 236 33.84 -21.65 24.51
CA SER A 236 33.65 -20.29 25.02
C SER A 236 32.32 -19.71 24.52
N GLY A 237 31.68 -18.92 25.37
CA GLY A 237 30.50 -18.15 25.01
C GLY A 237 30.82 -17.16 23.88
N ARG A 238 29.82 -16.90 23.03
CA ARG A 238 29.99 -15.93 21.95
C ARG A 238 30.00 -14.52 22.52
N ASP A 239 30.85 -13.67 21.98
CA ASP A 239 30.73 -12.24 22.23
C ASP A 239 29.41 -11.72 21.63
N GLY A 240 28.79 -10.73 22.26
CA GLY A 240 27.66 -10.04 21.73
C GLY A 240 27.99 -9.32 20.42
N GLU A 241 27.07 -9.33 19.48
CA GLU A 241 27.28 -8.65 18.21
C GLU A 241 27.23 -7.13 18.39
N PRO A 242 28.06 -6.38 17.66
CA PRO A 242 27.95 -4.93 17.60
C PRO A 242 26.66 -4.55 16.87
N SER A 243 26.10 -3.41 17.18
CA SER A 243 24.87 -2.91 16.59
C SER A 243 25.10 -1.88 15.51
N ASN A 244 24.04 -1.56 14.78
CA ASN A 244 24.06 -0.62 13.68
C ASN A 244 23.91 0.82 14.15
N ASN A 245 24.51 1.74 13.39
CA ASN A 245 24.23 3.16 13.54
C ASN A 245 22.80 3.45 13.07
N GLY A 246 22.16 4.46 13.66
CA GLY A 246 20.94 5.05 13.13
C GLY A 246 21.15 5.67 11.74
N ARG A 247 20.14 6.32 11.21
CA ARG A 247 20.20 7.09 9.97
C ARG A 247 20.18 8.58 10.27
N ASN A 248 20.88 9.39 9.48
CA ASN A 248 20.77 10.83 9.56
C ASN A 248 19.34 11.26 9.19
N GLY A 249 18.84 12.29 9.86
CA GLY A 249 17.59 12.94 9.50
C GLY A 249 17.70 13.63 8.14
N GLU A 250 16.61 13.65 7.40
CA GLU A 250 16.52 14.35 6.12
C GLU A 250 16.49 15.87 6.34
N THR A 251 16.99 16.63 5.37
CA THR A 251 16.88 18.09 5.35
C THR A 251 15.43 18.46 4.98
N GLY A 252 14.87 19.48 5.64
CA GLY A 252 13.59 20.06 5.27
C GLY A 252 13.65 20.76 3.90
N MET A 253 12.48 20.92 3.29
CA MET A 253 12.35 21.60 1.99
C MET A 253 12.20 23.11 2.18
N TYR A 254 12.53 23.87 1.14
CA TYR A 254 12.18 25.28 1.08
C TYR A 254 10.67 25.48 1.13
N GLY A 255 10.22 26.57 1.77
CA GLY A 255 8.85 27.05 1.66
C GLY A 255 8.56 27.60 0.26
N LYS A 256 7.29 27.60 -0.14
CA LYS A 256 6.86 28.17 -1.41
C LYS A 256 6.76 29.70 -1.29
N VAL A 257 7.13 30.41 -2.36
CA VAL A 257 6.96 31.85 -2.44
C VAL A 257 5.94 32.17 -3.54
N THR A 258 4.94 32.98 -3.19
CA THR A 258 3.90 33.43 -4.10
C THR A 258 3.95 34.95 -4.20
N LEU A 259 4.09 35.47 -5.41
CA LEU A 259 4.09 36.92 -5.69
C LEU A 259 2.74 37.35 -6.26
N VAL A 260 2.14 38.36 -5.65
CA VAL A 260 0.84 38.91 -6.01
C VAL A 260 1.00 40.41 -6.32
N PRO A 261 0.92 40.87 -7.61
CA PRO A 261 1.12 42.25 -8.01
C PRO A 261 -0.11 43.17 -7.72
N ARG A 262 -0.69 42.98 -6.55
CA ARG A 262 -1.84 43.73 -6.02
C ARG A 262 -1.96 43.50 -4.52
N LEU A 263 -2.84 44.23 -3.85
CA LEU A 263 -2.99 44.14 -2.38
C LEU A 263 -3.92 43.02 -1.92
N ASP A 264 -4.60 42.34 -2.85
CA ASP A 264 -5.53 41.22 -2.55
C ASP A 264 -5.47 40.15 -3.62
N ILE A 265 -5.98 38.98 -3.30
CA ILE A 265 -6.24 37.90 -4.26
C ILE A 265 -7.76 37.88 -4.49
N PRO A 266 -8.23 38.13 -5.71
CA PRO A 266 -9.65 38.07 -6.02
C PRO A 266 -10.24 36.72 -5.71
N ALA A 267 -11.43 36.72 -5.11
CA ALA A 267 -12.16 35.46 -4.86
C ALA A 267 -12.51 34.78 -6.18
N GLU A 268 -12.23 33.49 -6.28
CA GLU A 268 -12.57 32.71 -7.47
C GLU A 268 -14.03 32.25 -7.43
N ILE A 269 -14.67 32.29 -8.60
CA ILE A 269 -15.97 31.66 -8.89
C ILE A 269 -15.72 30.72 -10.06
N ASN A 270 -15.37 29.49 -9.75
CA ASN A 270 -14.90 28.50 -10.73
C ASN A 270 -16.02 27.78 -11.48
N SER A 271 -17.22 27.74 -10.91
CA SER A 271 -18.37 27.04 -11.49
C SER A 271 -19.68 27.69 -11.08
N ASP A 272 -20.68 27.50 -11.92
CA ASP A 272 -22.09 27.78 -11.60
C ASP A 272 -22.96 26.67 -12.18
N ARG A 273 -23.95 26.22 -11.42
CA ARG A 273 -24.91 25.19 -11.84
C ARG A 273 -26.29 25.55 -11.36
N ALA A 274 -27.27 25.35 -12.22
CA ALA A 274 -28.67 25.54 -11.90
C ALA A 274 -29.56 24.69 -12.82
N THR A 275 -30.81 24.49 -12.44
CA THR A 275 -31.77 23.91 -13.36
C THR A 275 -32.09 24.87 -14.52
N ILE A 276 -32.46 24.35 -15.67
CA ILE A 276 -32.81 25.16 -16.85
C ILE A 276 -33.80 26.28 -16.49
N ALA A 277 -34.82 25.96 -15.70
CA ALA A 277 -35.83 26.95 -15.28
C ALA A 277 -35.24 28.16 -14.55
N VAL A 278 -34.12 27.99 -13.83
CA VAL A 278 -33.44 29.04 -13.06
C VAL A 278 -32.31 29.68 -13.85
N ALA A 279 -31.62 28.93 -14.71
CA ALA A 279 -30.41 29.35 -15.43
C ALA A 279 -30.73 30.28 -16.62
N ILE A 280 -31.91 30.11 -17.25
CA ILE A 280 -32.27 30.87 -18.45
C ILE A 280 -32.31 32.39 -18.17
N SER A 281 -31.75 33.13 -19.11
CA SER A 281 -31.69 34.61 -19.12
C SER A 281 -30.86 35.24 -17.99
N LYS A 282 -30.29 34.44 -17.11
CA LYS A 282 -29.41 34.94 -16.03
C LYS A 282 -27.97 35.12 -16.56
N LYS A 283 -27.46 36.34 -16.47
CA LYS A 283 -26.03 36.62 -16.72
C LYS A 283 -25.22 36.13 -15.51
N VAL A 284 -24.26 35.27 -15.76
CA VAL A 284 -23.36 34.71 -14.74
C VAL A 284 -21.94 35.18 -15.02
N GLY A 285 -21.22 35.55 -13.97
CA GLY A 285 -19.80 35.89 -14.01
C GLY A 285 -18.96 34.81 -13.31
N LEU A 286 -17.98 34.27 -14.01
CA LEU A 286 -16.97 33.37 -13.46
C LEU A 286 -15.66 34.16 -13.30
N VAL A 287 -14.91 33.83 -12.25
CA VAL A 287 -13.65 34.51 -11.92
C VAL A 287 -12.58 33.45 -11.65
N LYS A 288 -11.47 33.50 -12.37
CA LYS A 288 -10.36 32.59 -12.24
C LYS A 288 -9.02 33.29 -12.18
N ASN A 289 -8.25 33.03 -11.14
CA ASN A 289 -6.89 33.52 -11.02
C ASN A 289 -5.95 32.65 -11.85
N ILE A 290 -5.13 33.27 -12.67
CA ILE A 290 -4.14 32.59 -13.52
C ILE A 290 -2.80 32.68 -12.82
N TRP A 291 -2.33 31.54 -12.34
CA TRP A 291 -1.07 31.37 -11.65
C TRP A 291 -0.05 30.75 -12.59
N VAL A 292 1.18 31.29 -12.58
CA VAL A 292 2.29 30.78 -13.36
C VAL A 292 3.51 30.56 -12.48
N GLU A 293 4.33 29.58 -12.81
CA GLU A 293 5.63 29.37 -12.18
C GLU A 293 6.70 30.15 -12.96
N LYS A 294 7.54 30.88 -12.23
CA LYS A 294 8.66 31.65 -12.78
C LYS A 294 9.92 31.37 -12.00
N ASN A 295 11.07 31.59 -12.62
CA ASN A 295 12.40 31.48 -12.01
C ASN A 295 13.00 32.89 -11.82
N GLY A 296 14.02 32.97 -10.99
CA GLY A 296 14.75 34.22 -10.76
C GLY A 296 14.28 34.99 -9.55
N LEU A 297 13.61 34.38 -8.59
CA LEU A 297 13.14 35.02 -7.35
C LEU A 297 14.29 35.71 -6.60
N SER A 298 15.44 35.04 -6.50
CA SER A 298 16.62 35.57 -5.82
C SER A 298 17.12 36.90 -6.37
N ARG A 299 16.82 37.20 -7.65
CA ARG A 299 17.17 38.46 -8.30
C ARG A 299 16.19 39.62 -8.00
N LEU A 300 14.97 39.25 -7.59
CA LEU A 300 13.91 40.22 -7.25
C LEU A 300 14.01 40.66 -5.81
N LEU A 301 14.49 39.81 -4.92
CA LEU A 301 14.62 40.09 -3.50
C LEU A 301 16.02 40.60 -3.15
N ARG A 302 16.19 41.06 -1.91
CA ARG A 302 17.50 41.44 -1.37
C ARG A 302 18.48 40.29 -1.44
N GLN A 303 19.74 40.53 -1.79
CA GLN A 303 20.79 39.51 -1.98
C GLN A 303 21.02 38.58 -0.77
N SER A 304 20.68 39.02 0.44
CA SER A 304 20.78 38.21 1.66
C SER A 304 19.61 37.22 1.85
N SER A 305 18.67 37.21 0.93
CA SER A 305 17.53 36.26 0.98
C SER A 305 17.97 34.83 0.69
N ASP A 306 17.43 33.90 1.46
CA ASP A 306 17.62 32.45 1.27
C ASP A 306 16.27 31.82 0.91
N VAL A 307 16.00 31.80 -0.38
CA VAL A 307 14.72 31.40 -0.99
C VAL A 307 14.96 30.46 -2.18
N PRO A 308 13.97 29.64 -2.57
CA PRO A 308 14.06 28.88 -3.82
C PRO A 308 14.07 29.86 -5.01
N ASP A 309 14.72 29.48 -6.11
CA ASP A 309 14.73 30.31 -7.31
C ASP A 309 13.37 30.36 -8.01
N THR A 310 12.57 29.29 -7.87
CA THR A 310 11.22 29.16 -8.43
C THR A 310 10.17 29.77 -7.52
N TYR A 311 9.24 30.50 -8.09
CA TYR A 311 8.11 31.11 -7.37
C TYR A 311 6.82 31.08 -8.19
N THR A 312 5.69 31.05 -7.50
CA THR A 312 4.36 31.20 -8.11
C THR A 312 4.01 32.68 -8.26
N TYR A 313 3.52 33.07 -9.42
CA TYR A 313 3.18 34.47 -9.73
C TYR A 313 1.72 34.57 -10.18
N LEU A 314 0.95 35.49 -9.60
CA LEU A 314 -0.38 35.82 -10.09
C LEU A 314 -0.26 36.68 -11.34
N GLN A 315 -0.40 36.04 -12.51
CA GLN A 315 -0.24 36.73 -13.78
C GLN A 315 -1.43 37.59 -14.13
N ASP A 316 -2.64 37.04 -13.97
CA ASP A 316 -3.90 37.72 -14.29
C ASP A 316 -5.06 37.15 -13.49
N THR A 317 -6.21 37.81 -13.58
CA THR A 317 -7.50 37.33 -13.10
C THR A 317 -8.52 37.43 -14.22
N ALA A 318 -8.80 36.30 -14.85
CA ALA A 318 -9.81 36.22 -15.91
C ALA A 318 -11.22 36.41 -15.34
N ARG A 319 -11.97 37.26 -15.98
CA ARG A 319 -13.40 37.45 -15.72
C ARG A 319 -14.18 37.05 -16.96
N LEU A 320 -14.92 35.97 -16.88
CA LEU A 320 -15.67 35.37 -17.99
C LEU A 320 -17.17 35.50 -17.71
N PHE A 321 -17.93 35.89 -18.70
CA PHE A 321 -19.37 36.07 -18.56
C PHE A 321 -20.09 35.17 -19.56
N TYR A 322 -21.15 34.51 -19.10
CA TYR A 322 -22.05 33.75 -19.97
C TYR A 322 -23.51 33.90 -19.57
N ARG A 323 -24.42 33.49 -20.48
CA ARG A 323 -25.86 33.45 -20.28
C ARG A 323 -26.42 32.28 -21.07
N PHE A 324 -27.34 31.54 -20.44
CA PHE A 324 -28.15 30.56 -21.15
C PHE A 324 -29.43 31.25 -21.66
N ASP A 325 -29.72 31.11 -22.95
CA ASP A 325 -30.95 31.56 -23.58
C ASP A 325 -31.72 30.40 -24.13
N TRP A 326 -33.04 30.42 -23.94
CA TRP A 326 -33.91 29.40 -24.49
C TRP A 326 -34.39 29.84 -25.89
N ALA A 327 -34.07 29.03 -26.91
CA ALA A 327 -34.39 29.31 -28.30
C ALA A 327 -35.24 28.20 -28.98
N ALA A 328 -35.63 27.16 -28.23
CA ALA A 328 -36.53 26.14 -28.74
C ALA A 328 -37.94 26.69 -28.88
N LYS A 329 -38.73 26.10 -29.80
CA LYS A 329 -40.12 26.48 -30.05
C LYS A 329 -41.05 26.16 -28.87
N GLU A 330 -40.86 24.99 -28.29
CA GLU A 330 -41.57 24.52 -27.11
C GLU A 330 -40.91 25.05 -25.84
N SER A 331 -41.69 25.27 -24.77
CA SER A 331 -41.13 25.68 -23.48
C SER A 331 -40.32 24.56 -22.82
N PRO A 332 -39.37 24.86 -21.88
CA PRO A 332 -38.63 23.84 -21.14
C PRO A 332 -39.54 22.82 -20.45
N THR A 333 -40.65 23.28 -19.88
CA THR A 333 -41.63 22.41 -19.20
C THR A 333 -42.35 21.50 -20.18
N ALA A 334 -42.71 22.00 -21.38
CA ALA A 334 -43.35 21.17 -22.40
C ALA A 334 -42.44 20.04 -22.92
N LEU A 335 -41.12 20.29 -22.96
CA LEU A 335 -40.12 19.26 -23.29
C LEU A 335 -39.68 18.41 -22.08
N GLY A 336 -40.15 18.71 -20.87
CA GLY A 336 -39.83 18.00 -19.65
C GLY A 336 -38.36 18.21 -19.19
N VAL A 337 -37.75 19.32 -19.58
CA VAL A 337 -36.31 19.60 -19.28
C VAL A 337 -36.11 20.76 -18.28
N ASP A 338 -37.17 21.33 -17.75
CA ASP A 338 -37.11 22.45 -16.80
C ASP A 338 -36.30 22.16 -15.54
N ARG A 339 -36.24 20.89 -15.13
CA ARG A 339 -35.48 20.41 -13.97
C ARG A 339 -34.07 19.88 -14.30
N VAL A 340 -33.71 19.81 -15.57
CA VAL A 340 -32.37 19.38 -15.98
C VAL A 340 -31.34 20.40 -15.54
N GLU A 341 -30.30 19.95 -14.87
CA GLU A 341 -29.19 20.79 -14.47
C GLU A 341 -28.26 21.10 -15.63
N ILE A 342 -27.93 22.37 -15.78
CA ILE A 342 -26.92 22.89 -16.70
C ILE A 342 -25.98 23.82 -15.95
N GLY A 343 -24.80 24.05 -16.49
CA GLY A 343 -23.84 24.94 -15.86
C GLY A 343 -22.63 25.20 -16.71
N ALA A 344 -21.65 25.85 -16.09
CA ALA A 344 -20.37 26.11 -16.70
C ALA A 344 -19.26 26.10 -15.66
N ASP A 345 -18.09 25.63 -16.05
CA ASP A 345 -16.86 25.64 -15.28
C ASP A 345 -15.79 26.47 -16.01
N VAL A 346 -14.86 27.06 -15.28
CA VAL A 346 -13.69 27.69 -15.88
C VAL A 346 -12.58 26.67 -16.03
N ASN A 347 -12.06 26.51 -17.23
CA ASN A 347 -10.86 25.74 -17.51
C ASN A 347 -9.70 26.68 -17.90
N VAL A 348 -8.52 26.44 -17.34
CA VAL A 348 -7.30 27.18 -17.68
C VAL A 348 -6.33 26.22 -18.37
N GLN A 349 -5.98 26.54 -19.60
CA GLN A 349 -4.98 25.82 -20.38
C GLN A 349 -4.03 26.84 -21.02
N ASN A 350 -2.72 26.61 -20.86
CA ASN A 350 -1.68 27.50 -21.40
C ASN A 350 -1.92 28.96 -21.01
N GLU A 351 -2.25 29.23 -19.75
CA GLU A 351 -2.50 30.55 -19.18
C GLU A 351 -3.75 31.27 -19.75
N ILE A 352 -4.57 30.59 -20.54
CA ILE A 352 -5.81 31.11 -21.10
C ILE A 352 -6.99 30.47 -20.38
N ALA A 353 -7.85 31.30 -19.78
CA ALA A 353 -9.09 30.86 -19.16
C ALA A 353 -10.22 30.79 -20.22
N THR A 354 -10.91 29.65 -20.25
CA THR A 354 -12.06 29.41 -21.14
C THR A 354 -13.22 28.86 -20.34
N ILE A 355 -14.45 29.05 -20.88
CA ILE A 355 -15.65 28.47 -20.29
C ILE A 355 -15.88 27.09 -20.88
N GLN A 356 -16.01 26.09 -20.01
CA GLN A 356 -16.44 24.74 -20.37
C GLN A 356 -17.88 24.53 -19.89
N TYR A 357 -18.81 24.37 -20.84
CA TYR A 357 -20.23 24.19 -20.53
C TYR A 357 -20.52 22.77 -20.10
N GLN A 358 -21.26 22.65 -19.01
CA GLN A 358 -21.78 21.40 -18.47
C GLN A 358 -23.25 21.28 -18.90
N ILE A 359 -23.46 20.81 -20.13
CA ILE A 359 -24.77 20.64 -20.74
C ILE A 359 -24.93 19.17 -21.11
N PRO A 360 -25.96 18.47 -20.61
CA PRO A 360 -26.21 17.10 -21.02
C PRO A 360 -26.30 16.94 -22.53
N GLY A 361 -25.69 15.87 -23.06
CA GLY A 361 -25.67 15.61 -24.50
C GLY A 361 -27.07 15.30 -25.12
N THR A 362 -28.11 15.26 -24.31
CA THR A 362 -29.51 15.17 -24.75
C THR A 362 -30.09 16.53 -25.08
N LEU A 363 -29.40 17.63 -24.74
CA LEU A 363 -29.79 18.98 -25.11
C LEU A 363 -29.03 19.41 -26.37
N GLU A 364 -29.71 20.13 -27.24
CA GLU A 364 -29.16 20.77 -28.44
C GLU A 364 -28.86 22.22 -28.11
N TYR A 365 -27.62 22.72 -28.37
CA TYR A 365 -27.28 24.09 -28.11
C TYR A 365 -26.23 24.64 -29.08
N GLN A 366 -26.13 25.97 -29.12
CA GLN A 366 -25.14 26.71 -29.88
C GLN A 366 -24.53 27.80 -28.97
N VAL A 367 -23.22 28.00 -29.08
CA VAL A 367 -22.51 29.07 -28.36
C VAL A 367 -22.24 30.21 -29.31
N ILE A 368 -22.73 31.41 -28.98
CA ILE A 368 -22.60 32.63 -29.77
C ILE A 368 -21.83 33.67 -28.94
N PRO A 369 -20.63 34.10 -29.37
CA PRO A 369 -19.91 35.18 -28.69
C PRO A 369 -20.57 36.54 -28.98
N GLU A 370 -20.87 37.27 -27.91
CA GLU A 370 -21.38 38.64 -27.95
C GLU A 370 -20.46 39.55 -27.12
N ASN A 371 -19.47 40.22 -27.75
CA ASN A 371 -18.46 41.01 -27.09
C ASN A 371 -17.70 40.22 -25.98
N ASN A 372 -17.93 40.57 -24.71
CA ASN A 372 -17.34 39.86 -23.55
C ASN A 372 -18.31 38.88 -22.87
N LEU A 373 -19.43 38.57 -23.51
CA LEU A 373 -20.46 37.63 -23.05
C LEU A 373 -20.57 36.46 -24.02
N GLN A 374 -20.59 35.23 -23.50
CA GLN A 374 -20.93 34.04 -24.31
C GLN A 374 -22.40 33.70 -24.10
N VAL A 375 -23.18 33.73 -25.17
CA VAL A 375 -24.60 33.35 -25.15
C VAL A 375 -24.74 31.90 -25.60
N VAL A 376 -25.22 31.08 -24.71
CA VAL A 376 -25.48 29.63 -24.98
C VAL A 376 -26.96 29.49 -25.26
N LYS A 377 -27.31 29.35 -26.55
CA LYS A 377 -28.71 29.17 -27.01
C LYS A 377 -29.07 27.71 -27.01
N ILE A 378 -30.01 27.30 -26.12
CA ILE A 378 -30.53 25.95 -26.08
C ILE A 378 -31.69 25.88 -27.09
N THR A 379 -31.53 25.05 -28.14
CA THR A 379 -32.42 24.99 -29.30
C THR A 379 -33.40 23.81 -29.23
N GLY A 380 -33.24 22.91 -28.27
CA GLY A 380 -34.09 21.74 -28.08
C GLY A 380 -33.47 20.69 -27.18
N GLY A 381 -34.15 19.55 -27.08
CA GLY A 381 -33.64 18.39 -26.36
C GLY A 381 -34.68 17.66 -25.54
N PHE A 382 -34.21 16.79 -24.66
CA PHE A 382 -35.04 15.99 -23.76
C PHE A 382 -34.30 15.62 -22.49
N ASP A 383 -35.02 15.19 -21.45
CA ASP A 383 -34.43 14.80 -20.17
C ASP A 383 -33.53 13.56 -20.32
N PRO A 384 -32.25 13.60 -19.84
CA PRO A 384 -31.32 12.47 -19.89
C PRO A 384 -31.84 11.19 -19.24
N SER A 385 -32.68 11.29 -18.21
CA SER A 385 -33.25 10.13 -17.51
C SER A 385 -34.11 9.24 -18.41
N ARG A 386 -34.61 9.79 -19.53
CA ARG A 386 -35.40 9.05 -20.51
C ARG A 386 -34.60 8.04 -21.32
N ILE A 387 -33.29 8.19 -21.42
CA ILE A 387 -32.41 7.28 -22.17
C ILE A 387 -32.27 5.91 -21.48
N SER A 388 -32.23 5.87 -20.16
CA SER A 388 -32.02 4.65 -19.37
C SER A 388 -33.27 3.78 -19.17
N SER A 389 -34.29 3.99 -19.93
CA SER A 389 -35.63 3.39 -19.70
C SER A 389 -35.96 2.18 -20.57
N LEU A 390 -34.98 1.64 -21.30
CA LEU A 390 -35.16 0.39 -22.03
C LEU A 390 -35.21 -0.80 -21.06
N GLN A 391 -36.21 -1.65 -21.25
CA GLN A 391 -36.44 -2.87 -20.48
C GLN A 391 -36.79 -4.05 -21.38
N VAL A 392 -36.41 -5.26 -20.98
CA VAL A 392 -36.88 -6.48 -21.60
C VAL A 392 -38.34 -6.69 -21.17
N GLN A 393 -39.26 -6.52 -22.09
CA GLN A 393 -40.70 -6.70 -21.84
C GLN A 393 -41.07 -8.18 -21.91
N LYS A 394 -40.64 -8.86 -22.96
CA LYS A 394 -41.05 -10.24 -23.25
C LYS A 394 -40.06 -10.93 -24.17
N VAL A 395 -39.87 -12.23 -23.96
CA VAL A 395 -39.32 -13.14 -24.96
C VAL A 395 -40.45 -14.10 -25.34
N SER A 396 -40.82 -14.21 -26.62
CA SER A 396 -41.94 -15.01 -27.07
C SER A 396 -41.59 -15.81 -28.32
N GLY A 397 -42.31 -16.90 -28.52
CA GLY A 397 -42.12 -17.80 -29.65
C GLY A 397 -41.04 -18.85 -29.45
N ILE A 398 -41.08 -19.89 -30.26
CA ILE A 398 -40.11 -21.00 -30.28
C ILE A 398 -39.42 -21.05 -31.64
N SER A 399 -38.23 -21.67 -31.68
CA SER A 399 -37.49 -21.88 -32.92
C SER A 399 -37.33 -20.59 -33.75
N THR A 400 -37.78 -20.60 -34.99
CA THR A 400 -37.66 -19.49 -35.96
C THR A 400 -38.56 -18.28 -35.66
N GLU A 401 -39.59 -18.47 -34.84
CA GLU A 401 -40.57 -17.43 -34.49
C GLU A 401 -40.22 -16.65 -33.22
N ASN A 402 -39.10 -17.01 -32.58
CA ASN A 402 -38.69 -16.37 -31.33
C ASN A 402 -38.37 -14.90 -31.53
N GLN A 403 -38.93 -14.06 -30.67
CA GLN A 403 -38.76 -12.62 -30.67
C GLN A 403 -38.36 -12.13 -29.27
N LEU A 404 -37.39 -11.23 -29.23
CA LEU A 404 -37.03 -10.45 -28.04
C LEU A 404 -37.69 -9.08 -28.17
N ILE A 405 -38.59 -8.77 -27.24
CA ILE A 405 -39.32 -7.50 -27.22
C ILE A 405 -38.75 -6.62 -26.12
N LEU A 406 -38.25 -5.46 -26.51
CA LEU A 406 -37.77 -4.42 -25.59
C LEU A 406 -38.80 -3.27 -25.59
N SER A 407 -39.12 -2.74 -24.41
CA SER A 407 -39.94 -1.53 -24.25
C SER A 407 -39.05 -0.33 -23.96
N ASP A 408 -39.31 0.78 -24.64
CA ASP A 408 -38.68 2.08 -24.39
C ASP A 408 -39.66 2.98 -23.63
N HIS A 409 -39.59 2.98 -22.32
CA HIS A 409 -40.41 3.82 -21.47
C HIS A 409 -40.09 5.31 -21.60
N GLY A 410 -38.92 5.64 -22.10
CA GLY A 410 -38.50 7.02 -22.38
C GLY A 410 -39.07 7.59 -23.64
N ASN A 411 -39.51 6.74 -24.58
CA ASN A 411 -40.03 7.12 -25.88
C ASN A 411 -39.10 8.11 -26.62
N VAL A 412 -37.79 7.79 -26.65
CA VAL A 412 -36.75 8.72 -27.15
C VAL A 412 -36.30 8.43 -28.58
N ARG A 413 -36.75 7.36 -29.22
CA ARG A 413 -36.28 6.91 -30.54
C ARG A 413 -36.14 8.04 -31.56
N GLU A 414 -37.20 8.86 -31.74
CA GLU A 414 -37.22 9.95 -32.72
C GLU A 414 -36.33 11.14 -32.35
N LEU A 415 -35.96 11.24 -31.08
CA LEU A 415 -35.11 12.31 -30.54
C LEU A 415 -33.63 11.97 -30.65
N LEU A 416 -33.28 10.70 -30.87
CA LEU A 416 -31.92 10.23 -31.04
C LEU A 416 -31.44 10.37 -32.49
N LYS A 417 -30.16 10.30 -32.69
CA LYS A 417 -29.52 10.13 -34.00
C LYS A 417 -29.55 8.67 -34.43
N ASP A 418 -29.25 7.75 -33.50
CA ASP A 418 -29.15 6.31 -33.78
C ASP A 418 -29.33 5.51 -32.48
N THR A 419 -29.87 4.31 -32.59
CA THR A 419 -29.87 3.29 -31.55
C THR A 419 -29.31 2.01 -32.12
N GLN A 420 -28.28 1.46 -31.50
CA GLN A 420 -27.68 0.16 -31.84
C GLN A 420 -27.97 -0.81 -30.71
N ILE A 421 -28.46 -1.99 -31.03
CA ILE A 421 -28.78 -3.04 -30.08
C ILE A 421 -27.98 -4.28 -30.47
N GLU A 422 -26.96 -4.61 -29.68
CA GLU A 422 -26.24 -5.87 -29.83
C GLU A 422 -26.88 -6.91 -28.90
N VAL A 423 -27.30 -8.02 -29.48
CA VAL A 423 -27.83 -9.14 -28.71
C VAL A 423 -26.92 -10.34 -28.84
N GLN A 424 -26.49 -10.85 -27.72
CA GLN A 424 -25.74 -12.10 -27.63
C GLN A 424 -26.67 -13.23 -27.21
N CYS A 425 -26.75 -14.25 -28.07
CA CYS A 425 -27.49 -15.47 -27.80
C CYS A 425 -26.59 -16.46 -27.03
N LEU A 426 -27.03 -16.87 -25.85
CA LEU A 426 -26.34 -17.84 -25.01
C LEU A 426 -27.27 -19.04 -24.74
N SER A 427 -26.74 -20.26 -24.68
CA SER A 427 -27.49 -21.43 -24.27
C SER A 427 -26.69 -22.35 -23.39
N LYS A 428 -27.36 -23.14 -22.54
CA LYS A 428 -26.75 -24.19 -21.74
C LYS A 428 -26.59 -25.52 -22.47
N GLU A 429 -27.28 -25.68 -23.61
CA GLU A 429 -27.15 -26.87 -24.44
C GLU A 429 -26.27 -26.64 -25.67
N SER A 430 -25.57 -27.72 -26.07
CA SER A 430 -24.90 -27.74 -27.37
C SER A 430 -25.88 -28.13 -28.48
N ALA A 431 -25.53 -27.88 -29.75
CA ALA A 431 -26.32 -28.34 -30.91
C ALA A 431 -26.52 -29.87 -30.94
N THR A 432 -25.73 -30.62 -30.18
CA THR A 432 -25.79 -32.08 -30.03
C THR A 432 -26.68 -32.56 -28.87
N GLY A 433 -27.32 -31.66 -28.11
CA GLY A 433 -28.21 -31.99 -27.01
C GLY A 433 -27.55 -32.26 -25.65
N VAL A 434 -26.24 -32.03 -25.52
CA VAL A 434 -25.51 -32.15 -24.21
C VAL A 434 -25.70 -30.88 -23.40
N VAL A 435 -26.18 -30.99 -22.16
CA VAL A 435 -26.38 -29.84 -21.26
C VAL A 435 -25.02 -29.37 -20.75
N ALA A 436 -24.69 -28.11 -20.97
CA ALA A 436 -23.51 -27.46 -20.41
C ALA A 436 -23.78 -26.97 -18.97
N SER A 437 -22.76 -26.92 -18.11
CA SER A 437 -22.89 -26.38 -16.74
C SER A 437 -23.24 -24.89 -16.76
N ASP A 438 -22.66 -24.14 -17.69
CA ASP A 438 -22.77 -22.68 -17.80
C ASP A 438 -23.33 -22.23 -19.15
N TYR A 439 -23.83 -20.98 -19.20
CA TYR A 439 -24.24 -20.37 -20.43
C TYR A 439 -23.05 -20.11 -21.35
N VAL A 440 -23.11 -20.65 -22.57
CA VAL A 440 -22.08 -20.47 -23.60
C VAL A 440 -22.59 -19.52 -24.67
N LYS A 441 -21.78 -18.50 -25.00
CA LYS A 441 -22.09 -17.58 -26.11
C LYS A 441 -22.11 -18.33 -27.44
N ARG A 442 -23.21 -18.21 -28.17
CA ARG A 442 -23.43 -18.89 -29.44
C ARG A 442 -23.29 -17.96 -30.63
N ARG A 443 -23.92 -16.78 -30.53
CA ARG A 443 -23.96 -15.81 -31.62
C ARG A 443 -24.14 -14.39 -31.08
N SER A 444 -23.59 -13.39 -31.79
CA SER A 444 -23.87 -11.97 -31.56
C SER A 444 -24.48 -11.37 -32.82
N ILE A 445 -25.48 -10.55 -32.65
CA ILE A 445 -26.20 -9.86 -33.73
C ILE A 445 -26.38 -8.40 -33.34
N THR A 446 -26.09 -7.48 -34.26
CA THR A 446 -26.32 -6.05 -34.07
C THR A 446 -27.49 -5.56 -34.92
N PHE A 447 -28.45 -4.95 -34.28
CA PHE A 447 -29.54 -4.26 -34.91
C PHE A 447 -29.29 -2.75 -34.87
N LYS A 448 -29.37 -2.10 -36.02
CA LYS A 448 -29.33 -0.63 -36.13
C LYS A 448 -30.74 -0.12 -36.28
N ILE A 449 -31.16 0.79 -35.42
CA ILE A 449 -32.52 1.32 -35.36
C ILE A 449 -32.43 2.84 -35.51
N PRO A 450 -32.51 3.32 -36.74
CA PRO A 450 -32.53 4.75 -37.02
C PRO A 450 -33.88 5.38 -36.61
N PRO A 451 -33.94 6.68 -36.33
CA PRO A 451 -35.15 7.34 -35.82
C PRO A 451 -36.34 7.26 -36.76
N LYS A 452 -36.13 7.38 -38.09
CA LYS A 452 -37.20 7.49 -39.09
C LYS A 452 -37.13 6.48 -40.24
N ALA A 453 -36.07 5.69 -40.32
CA ALA A 453 -35.92 4.68 -41.35
C ALA A 453 -36.21 3.27 -40.82
N GLU A 454 -36.31 2.30 -41.75
CA GLU A 454 -36.47 0.91 -41.36
C GLU A 454 -35.26 0.37 -40.59
N PRO A 455 -35.48 -0.34 -39.47
CA PRO A 455 -34.40 -0.99 -38.74
C PRO A 455 -33.70 -2.07 -39.55
N SER A 456 -32.43 -2.31 -39.25
CA SER A 456 -31.67 -3.38 -39.88
C SER A 456 -32.06 -4.78 -39.37
N ASN A 457 -31.68 -5.80 -40.13
CA ASN A 457 -31.82 -7.21 -39.73
C ASN A 457 -33.24 -7.68 -39.42
N GLY A 458 -34.25 -7.04 -40.01
CA GLY A 458 -35.65 -7.42 -39.85
C GLY A 458 -36.26 -7.10 -38.47
N ALA A 459 -35.58 -6.25 -37.69
CA ALA A 459 -36.19 -5.71 -36.47
C ALA A 459 -37.40 -4.83 -36.82
N ILE A 460 -38.37 -4.79 -35.93
CA ILE A 460 -39.53 -3.88 -36.04
C ILE A 460 -39.40 -2.89 -34.87
N ALA A 461 -39.52 -1.61 -35.16
CA ALA A 461 -39.43 -0.58 -34.14
C ALA A 461 -40.60 0.39 -34.29
N THR A 462 -41.38 0.53 -33.22
CA THR A 462 -42.38 1.59 -33.04
C THR A 462 -41.78 2.71 -32.19
N SER A 463 -42.58 3.68 -31.77
CA SER A 463 -42.11 4.77 -30.91
C SER A 463 -41.52 4.28 -29.58
N ASN A 464 -42.07 3.19 -29.04
CA ASN A 464 -41.73 2.70 -27.69
C ASN A 464 -41.50 1.18 -27.58
N ILE A 465 -41.48 0.46 -28.71
CA ILE A 465 -41.23 -1.00 -28.72
C ILE A 465 -40.26 -1.35 -29.83
N TYR A 466 -39.26 -2.19 -29.46
CA TYR A 466 -38.33 -2.83 -30.38
C TYR A 466 -38.60 -4.33 -30.37
N SER A 467 -39.03 -4.90 -31.50
CA SER A 467 -39.18 -6.34 -31.68
C SER A 467 -38.02 -6.87 -32.52
N LEU A 468 -37.19 -7.73 -31.92
CA LEU A 468 -35.97 -8.27 -32.50
C LEU A 468 -36.18 -9.75 -32.85
N PRO A 469 -36.13 -10.16 -34.14
CA PRO A 469 -36.44 -11.52 -34.57
C PRO A 469 -35.31 -12.49 -34.26
N MET A 470 -35.14 -12.86 -33.01
CA MET A 470 -34.02 -13.70 -32.52
C MET A 470 -34.10 -15.13 -33.08
N GLY A 471 -35.29 -15.64 -33.34
CA GLY A 471 -35.48 -16.95 -33.97
C GLY A 471 -34.73 -17.11 -35.29
N ARG A 472 -34.66 -16.03 -36.09
CA ARG A 472 -33.93 -16.03 -37.37
C ARG A 472 -32.43 -16.30 -37.21
N TYR A 473 -31.83 -15.93 -36.07
CA TYR A 473 -30.40 -15.95 -35.82
C TYR A 473 -29.95 -17.00 -34.83
N CYS A 474 -30.82 -17.36 -33.87
CA CYS A 474 -30.51 -18.26 -32.77
C CYS A 474 -31.26 -19.61 -32.82
N SER A 475 -32.01 -19.87 -33.90
CA SER A 475 -32.89 -21.05 -34.07
C SER A 475 -32.25 -22.41 -33.71
N PRO A 476 -30.98 -22.70 -33.98
CA PRO A 476 -30.37 -23.99 -33.62
C PRO A 476 -30.41 -24.30 -32.12
N TRP A 477 -30.45 -23.27 -31.28
CA TRP A 477 -30.44 -23.40 -29.81
C TRP A 477 -31.82 -23.12 -29.18
N LEU A 478 -32.79 -22.63 -29.94
CA LEU A 478 -34.14 -22.33 -29.49
C LEU A 478 -35.03 -23.56 -29.61
N ARG A 479 -34.60 -24.67 -29.04
CA ARG A 479 -35.38 -25.93 -28.97
C ARG A 479 -36.24 -25.92 -27.71
N ASP A 480 -37.37 -26.62 -27.76
CA ASP A 480 -38.24 -26.74 -26.61
C ASP A 480 -37.50 -27.23 -25.36
N SER A 481 -37.83 -26.64 -24.22
CA SER A 481 -37.21 -26.90 -22.91
C SER A 481 -35.75 -26.48 -22.74
N ASN A 482 -35.11 -25.87 -23.74
CA ASN A 482 -33.74 -25.37 -23.60
C ASN A 482 -33.65 -24.11 -22.74
N ASN A 483 -32.62 -24.00 -21.90
CA ASN A 483 -32.29 -22.79 -21.19
C ASN A 483 -31.48 -21.86 -22.10
N VAL A 484 -32.07 -20.70 -22.41
CA VAL A 484 -31.46 -19.68 -23.27
C VAL A 484 -31.36 -18.36 -22.50
N ALA A 485 -30.33 -17.58 -22.77
CA ALA A 485 -30.21 -16.23 -22.29
C ALA A 485 -29.88 -15.27 -23.42
N TYR A 486 -30.43 -14.08 -23.35
CA TYR A 486 -30.02 -12.95 -24.16
C TYR A 486 -29.31 -11.92 -23.30
N GLN A 487 -28.09 -11.59 -23.67
CA GLN A 487 -27.40 -10.40 -23.17
C GLN A 487 -27.55 -9.32 -24.23
N VAL A 488 -28.09 -8.20 -23.80
CA VAL A 488 -28.42 -7.09 -24.69
C VAL A 488 -27.58 -5.88 -24.28
N ALA A 489 -26.74 -5.42 -25.20
CA ALA A 489 -26.03 -4.16 -25.06
C ALA A 489 -26.72 -3.13 -25.99
N VAL A 490 -27.17 -2.05 -25.41
CA VAL A 490 -27.82 -0.97 -26.14
C VAL A 490 -26.91 0.25 -26.13
N LYS A 491 -26.67 0.81 -27.30
CA LYS A 491 -25.93 2.04 -27.52
C LYS A 491 -26.83 3.06 -28.19
N GLN A 492 -27.15 4.13 -27.49
CA GLN A 492 -27.97 5.21 -27.98
C GLN A 492 -27.12 6.46 -28.24
N THR A 493 -27.21 7.01 -29.44
CA THR A 493 -26.43 8.22 -29.82
C THR A 493 -27.41 9.39 -30.01
N THR A 494 -27.17 10.48 -29.32
CA THR A 494 -27.96 11.71 -29.47
C THR A 494 -27.61 12.46 -30.75
N LYS A 495 -28.41 13.44 -31.14
CA LYS A 495 -28.15 14.30 -32.29
C LYS A 495 -26.88 15.14 -32.09
N SER A 496 -26.54 15.50 -30.82
CA SER A 496 -25.30 16.20 -30.47
C SER A 496 -24.07 15.29 -30.47
N GLY A 497 -24.23 13.95 -30.64
CA GLY A 497 -23.15 12.98 -30.68
C GLY A 497 -22.80 12.33 -29.33
N ALA A 498 -23.49 12.67 -28.25
CA ALA A 498 -23.30 11.98 -26.97
C ALA A 498 -23.79 10.54 -27.06
N VAL A 499 -23.08 9.63 -26.40
CA VAL A 499 -23.32 8.20 -26.42
C VAL A 499 -23.70 7.73 -25.02
N TYR A 500 -24.74 6.90 -24.96
CA TYR A 500 -25.23 6.29 -23.72
C TYR A 500 -25.34 4.77 -23.94
N ASP A 501 -24.75 4.03 -23.00
CA ASP A 501 -24.69 2.57 -23.04
C ASP A 501 -25.56 1.99 -21.92
N GLN A 502 -26.33 0.94 -22.25
CA GLN A 502 -27.16 0.19 -21.31
C GLN A 502 -27.00 -1.31 -21.55
N ASN A 503 -26.85 -2.09 -20.48
CA ASN A 503 -26.81 -3.55 -20.54
C ASN A 503 -28.06 -4.15 -19.90
N LEU A 504 -28.72 -5.05 -20.61
CA LEU A 504 -29.90 -5.78 -20.18
C LEU A 504 -29.63 -7.28 -20.30
N ASN A 505 -30.15 -8.06 -19.36
CA ASN A 505 -30.05 -9.52 -19.39
C ASN A 505 -31.45 -10.14 -19.31
N SER A 506 -31.66 -11.19 -20.06
CA SER A 506 -32.91 -11.98 -20.02
C SER A 506 -32.56 -13.45 -20.09
N THR A 507 -33.04 -14.23 -19.13
CA THR A 507 -32.96 -15.70 -19.14
C THR A 507 -34.34 -16.30 -19.25
N PHE A 508 -34.52 -17.32 -20.08
CA PHE A 508 -35.80 -17.97 -20.27
C PHE A 508 -35.61 -19.44 -20.67
N VAL A 509 -36.68 -20.24 -20.49
CA VAL A 509 -36.76 -21.61 -20.98
C VAL A 509 -37.66 -21.61 -22.20
N VAL A 510 -37.16 -22.11 -23.32
CA VAL A 510 -37.91 -22.14 -24.58
C VAL A 510 -39.13 -23.02 -24.42
N GLY A 511 -40.33 -22.54 -24.88
CA GLY A 511 -41.60 -23.28 -24.79
C GLY A 511 -42.30 -23.21 -23.42
N LYS A 512 -41.69 -22.56 -22.40
CA LYS A 512 -42.39 -22.24 -21.14
C LYS A 512 -42.72 -20.75 -21.11
N ASN A 513 -43.97 -20.41 -21.18
CA ASN A 513 -44.50 -19.03 -21.03
C ASN A 513 -44.66 -18.67 -19.57
#